data_4307a3b7a91382b61707e7bf24d081aa
#
_entry.id   4307a3b7a91382b61707e7bf24d081aa
#
_cell.length_a   1.000
_cell.length_b   1.000
_cell.length_c   1.000
_cell.angle_alpha   90.00
_cell.angle_beta   90.00
_cell.angle_gamma   90.00
#
_symmetry.space_group_name_H-M   'P 1'
#
loop_
_entity.id
_entity.type
_entity.pdbx_description
1 polymer ?
#
loop_
_entity_poly.entity_id
_entity_poly.type
_entity_poly.pdbx_seq_one_letter_code
_entity_poly.pdbx_strand_id
1 'polypeptide(L)'
;MIRFVRKIQTSPLFPSIVALLCAGAVAQAELAPDVKPALAKDGFDEEQMRLAKAIHKRILDYQAIKKKTNNGKAEKLIAFQDPLASGAKLDMLPVKGGEFTWRGEKEDDILEVSLSPFWMSKHEITWEAYEPFMLSPIPRQKDGQPLDFMRAQIQNDIEFIARPTPPYHPMTFGMKRDGHPALSMTQHAANKYCQWVSFQTGHFYRLPTEAEWEFACRAGSDTDYSWGTDAQKAGDYAWFGGGASTHYNVPGQKKPNALGFYDMHGNVLEWTLDQYVPNRKEYFGKDKVHNPWVKATKPYPHVTKGGHWQQSLQEISAAARHQSTPIWKVADPQRPRSLWYHTTTPWLGLRIVRPAKIPTVEEMYHYWNSGVEADE
;
A
#
# COMPACT_ATOMS: atom_id res chain seq x y z
N MET A 1 20.75 -50.20 -10.97
CA MET A 1 20.53 -49.82 -12.36
C MET A 1 19.04 -49.97 -12.69
N ILE A 2 18.20 -48.99 -12.31
CA ILE A 2 16.81 -48.86 -12.79
C ILE A 2 16.48 -47.35 -12.68
N ARG A 3 16.26 -46.73 -13.84
CA ARG A 3 15.87 -45.34 -14.02
C ARG A 3 14.38 -45.21 -13.67
N PHE A 4 14.03 -44.32 -12.73
CA PHE A 4 12.66 -43.83 -12.57
C PHE A 4 12.56 -42.42 -13.21
N VAL A 5 11.98 -42.36 -14.38
CA VAL A 5 11.50 -41.14 -15.01
C VAL A 5 10.11 -40.88 -14.45
N ARG A 6 9.93 -39.88 -13.59
CA ARG A 6 8.62 -39.39 -13.19
C ARG A 6 8.13 -38.38 -14.26
N LYS A 7 7.11 -38.79 -14.99
CA LYS A 7 6.28 -37.89 -15.83
C LYS A 7 5.60 -36.84 -14.92
N ILE A 8 5.92 -35.60 -15.15
CA ILE A 8 5.14 -34.49 -14.61
C ILE A 8 3.92 -34.32 -15.53
N GLN A 9 2.75 -34.67 -15.02
CA GLN A 9 1.47 -34.36 -15.66
C GLN A 9 1.22 -32.87 -15.55
N THR A 10 1.28 -32.16 -16.69
CA THR A 10 0.86 -30.77 -16.82
C THR A 10 -0.66 -30.70 -16.82
N SER A 11 -1.22 -30.06 -15.80
CA SER A 11 -2.64 -29.70 -15.75
C SER A 11 -2.93 -28.54 -16.71
N PRO A 12 -3.95 -28.62 -17.56
CA PRO A 12 -4.23 -27.59 -18.58
C PRO A 12 -5.26 -26.59 -18.04
N LEU A 13 -4.83 -25.57 -17.28
CA LEU A 13 -5.73 -24.50 -16.82
C LEU A 13 -5.11 -23.09 -16.82
N PHE A 14 -4.17 -22.81 -17.70
CA PHE A 14 -3.79 -21.42 -18.02
C PHE A 14 -3.83 -21.24 -19.55
N PRO A 15 -4.89 -20.64 -20.11
CA PRO A 15 -4.81 -20.19 -21.48
C PRO A 15 -3.84 -19.01 -21.54
N SER A 16 -2.84 -19.17 -22.37
CA SER A 16 -1.80 -18.23 -22.74
C SER A 16 -2.40 -16.89 -23.20
N ILE A 17 -2.37 -15.87 -22.32
CA ILE A 17 -2.62 -14.45 -22.68
C ILE A 17 -1.39 -13.82 -23.38
N VAL A 18 -0.37 -14.61 -23.68
CA VAL A 18 0.94 -14.16 -24.23
C VAL A 18 0.93 -13.91 -25.76
N ALA A 19 -0.14 -14.23 -26.47
CA ALA A 19 -0.06 -14.28 -27.95
C ALA A 19 -0.55 -13.04 -28.71
N LEU A 20 -0.83 -11.89 -28.07
CA LEU A 20 -1.43 -10.76 -28.82
C LEU A 20 -0.71 -9.40 -28.68
N LEU A 21 0.56 -9.35 -28.35
CA LEU A 21 1.28 -8.07 -28.19
C LEU A 21 2.62 -8.00 -28.97
N CYS A 22 2.77 -8.70 -30.06
CA CYS A 22 3.93 -8.54 -30.94
C CYS A 22 3.56 -7.77 -32.19
N ALA A 23 3.54 -6.44 -32.14
CA ALA A 23 3.81 -5.57 -33.29
C ALA A 23 3.95 -4.10 -32.85
N GLY A 24 5.17 -3.64 -32.66
CA GLY A 24 5.47 -2.23 -32.44
C GLY A 24 6.95 -2.04 -32.09
N ALA A 25 7.78 -1.82 -33.12
CA ALA A 25 9.18 -1.48 -32.93
C ALA A 25 9.32 -0.14 -32.19
N VAL A 26 9.98 -0.13 -31.04
CA VAL A 26 10.37 1.09 -30.35
C VAL A 26 11.90 1.14 -30.32
N ALA A 27 12.42 2.28 -30.77
CA ALA A 27 13.85 2.57 -30.84
C ALA A 27 14.49 2.53 -29.43
N GLN A 28 15.65 1.89 -29.33
CA GLN A 28 16.53 1.91 -28.17
C GLN A 28 17.04 3.33 -27.93
N ALA A 29 16.79 3.87 -26.74
CA ALA A 29 17.52 5.00 -26.19
C ALA A 29 18.45 4.47 -25.09
N GLU A 30 19.78 4.57 -25.29
CA GLU A 30 20.78 4.36 -24.25
C GLU A 30 20.59 5.41 -23.15
N LEU A 31 20.37 4.96 -21.93
CA LEU A 31 20.33 5.83 -20.76
C LEU A 31 21.77 6.10 -20.29
N ALA A 32 22.18 7.35 -20.36
CA ALA A 32 23.39 7.82 -19.71
C ALA A 32 23.22 7.82 -18.18
N PRO A 33 24.25 7.43 -17.40
CA PRO A 33 24.20 7.56 -15.94
C PRO A 33 24.29 9.06 -15.57
N ASP A 34 23.57 9.46 -14.50
CA ASP A 34 23.62 10.77 -13.84
C ASP A 34 22.78 11.94 -14.40
N VAL A 35 21.62 11.69 -14.97
CA VAL A 35 20.67 12.78 -15.19
C VAL A 35 19.61 12.77 -14.09
N LYS A 36 19.66 13.77 -13.17
CA LYS A 36 18.52 14.06 -12.30
C LYS A 36 17.30 14.31 -13.20
N PRO A 37 16.15 13.63 -12.98
CA PRO A 37 14.99 13.86 -13.81
C PRO A 37 14.58 15.33 -13.75
N ALA A 38 14.51 15.97 -14.90
CA ALA A 38 14.00 17.34 -15.00
C ALA A 38 12.51 17.32 -14.65
N LEU A 39 12.09 18.14 -13.71
CA LEU A 39 10.67 18.39 -13.47
C LEU A 39 10.05 18.99 -14.74
N ALA A 40 8.95 18.43 -15.19
CA ALA A 40 8.17 18.99 -16.28
C ALA A 40 7.72 20.42 -15.92
N LYS A 41 7.41 21.24 -16.92
CA LYS A 41 7.00 22.67 -16.73
C LYS A 41 5.82 22.85 -15.77
N ASP A 42 5.05 21.82 -15.55
CA ASP A 42 3.86 21.72 -14.69
C ASP A 42 4.16 21.08 -13.32
N GLY A 43 5.44 20.85 -12.96
CA GLY A 43 5.84 20.29 -11.68
C GLY A 43 5.70 18.75 -11.59
N PHE A 44 5.53 18.05 -12.72
CA PHE A 44 5.53 16.61 -12.79
C PHE A 44 6.92 16.06 -13.17
N ASP A 45 7.30 14.93 -12.58
CA ASP A 45 8.40 14.12 -13.06
C ASP A 45 7.96 13.39 -14.34
N GLU A 46 8.63 13.65 -15.47
CA GLU A 46 8.22 13.10 -16.78
C GLU A 46 8.26 11.58 -16.84
N GLU A 47 9.25 10.96 -16.19
CA GLU A 47 9.38 9.50 -16.16
C GLU A 47 8.25 8.87 -15.32
N GLN A 48 7.99 9.41 -14.13
CA GLN A 48 6.90 8.95 -13.28
C GLN A 48 5.52 9.22 -13.91
N MET A 49 5.37 10.29 -14.65
CA MET A 49 4.13 10.55 -15.41
C MET A 49 3.96 9.56 -16.57
N ARG A 50 5.04 9.23 -17.29
CA ARG A 50 5.02 8.21 -18.34
C ARG A 50 4.64 6.84 -17.77
N LEU A 51 5.21 6.48 -16.62
CA LEU A 51 4.90 5.25 -15.92
C LEU A 51 3.43 5.23 -15.45
N ALA A 52 2.91 6.31 -14.90
CA ALA A 52 1.51 6.43 -14.52
C ALA A 52 0.56 6.22 -15.73
N LYS A 53 0.89 6.79 -16.90
CA LYS A 53 0.15 6.59 -18.15
C LYS A 53 0.17 5.12 -18.60
N ALA A 54 1.31 4.47 -18.54
CA ALA A 54 1.47 3.05 -18.93
C ALA A 54 0.64 2.13 -18.02
N ILE A 55 0.72 2.34 -16.69
CA ILE A 55 -0.06 1.55 -15.73
C ILE A 55 -1.56 1.83 -15.88
N HIS A 56 -1.97 3.09 -16.06
CA HIS A 56 -3.37 3.44 -16.30
C HIS A 56 -3.93 2.73 -17.54
N LYS A 57 -3.19 2.76 -18.66
CA LYS A 57 -3.58 2.03 -19.86
C LYS A 57 -3.74 0.53 -19.58
N ARG A 58 -2.78 -0.09 -18.89
CA ARG A 58 -2.85 -1.52 -18.51
C ARG A 58 -4.10 -1.84 -17.68
N ILE A 59 -4.44 -0.97 -16.71
CA ILE A 59 -5.64 -1.12 -15.89
C ILE A 59 -6.91 -1.05 -16.76
N LEU A 60 -6.99 -0.09 -17.68
CA LEU A 60 -8.13 0.04 -18.58
C LEU A 60 -8.27 -1.18 -19.51
N ASP A 61 -7.17 -1.68 -20.08
CA ASP A 61 -7.15 -2.87 -20.92
C ASP A 61 -7.64 -4.10 -20.13
N TYR A 62 -7.16 -4.28 -18.89
CA TYR A 62 -7.61 -5.36 -18.02
C TYR A 62 -9.11 -5.27 -17.68
N GLN A 63 -9.60 -4.08 -17.35
CA GLN A 63 -11.02 -3.85 -17.09
C GLN A 63 -11.88 -4.10 -18.33
N ALA A 64 -11.41 -3.73 -19.51
CA ALA A 64 -12.10 -4.00 -20.77
C ALA A 64 -12.22 -5.52 -21.03
N ILE A 65 -11.18 -6.30 -20.75
CA ILE A 65 -11.20 -7.77 -20.83
C ILE A 65 -12.20 -8.34 -19.82
N LYS A 66 -12.13 -7.93 -18.56
CA LYS A 66 -13.08 -8.37 -17.52
C LYS A 66 -14.53 -8.04 -17.88
N LYS A 67 -14.79 -6.85 -18.41
CA LYS A 67 -16.13 -6.45 -18.85
C LYS A 67 -16.68 -7.36 -19.97
N LYS A 68 -15.83 -7.75 -20.91
CA LYS A 68 -16.20 -8.70 -21.97
C LYS A 68 -16.56 -10.07 -21.39
N THR A 69 -15.74 -10.59 -20.48
CA THR A 69 -15.98 -11.89 -19.82
C THR A 69 -17.23 -11.89 -18.94
N ASN A 70 -17.60 -10.74 -18.36
CA ASN A 70 -18.81 -10.56 -17.51
C ASN A 70 -20.05 -10.14 -18.32
N ASN A 71 -20.11 -10.36 -19.63
CA ASN A 71 -21.23 -9.98 -20.49
C ASN A 71 -21.65 -8.50 -20.35
N GLY A 72 -20.65 -7.60 -20.23
CA GLY A 72 -20.88 -6.15 -20.14
C GLY A 72 -21.32 -5.63 -18.77
N LYS A 73 -21.50 -6.49 -17.78
CA LYS A 73 -21.92 -6.06 -16.44
C LYS A 73 -20.82 -5.30 -15.71
N ALA A 74 -21.20 -4.27 -14.96
CA ALA A 74 -20.30 -3.56 -14.08
C ALA A 74 -19.73 -4.49 -12.99
N GLU A 75 -18.51 -4.18 -12.53
CA GLU A 75 -17.91 -4.89 -11.40
C GLU A 75 -18.76 -4.70 -10.13
N LYS A 76 -19.07 -5.79 -9.47
CA LYS A 76 -19.82 -5.75 -8.21
C LYS A 76 -18.89 -5.41 -7.05
N LEU A 77 -19.37 -4.61 -6.12
CA LEU A 77 -18.66 -4.30 -4.87
C LEU A 77 -18.78 -5.50 -3.90
N ILE A 78 -17.98 -6.52 -4.13
CA ILE A 78 -17.91 -7.75 -3.30
C ILE A 78 -16.47 -8.02 -2.91
N ALA A 79 -16.24 -8.82 -1.89
CA ALA A 79 -14.90 -9.28 -1.51
C ALA A 79 -14.26 -10.06 -2.65
N PHE A 80 -12.95 -9.89 -2.82
CA PHE A 80 -12.17 -10.61 -3.81
C PHE A 80 -10.72 -10.84 -3.33
N GLN A 81 -9.99 -11.69 -4.04
CA GLN A 81 -8.56 -11.92 -3.83
C GLN A 81 -7.80 -11.56 -5.09
N ASP A 82 -6.74 -10.78 -4.96
CA ASP A 82 -5.77 -10.56 -6.03
C ASP A 82 -4.52 -11.41 -5.78
N PRO A 83 -4.21 -12.34 -6.67
CA PRO A 83 -2.98 -13.11 -6.58
C PRO A 83 -1.78 -12.24 -6.99
N LEU A 84 -0.71 -12.33 -6.23
CA LEU A 84 0.59 -11.74 -6.57
C LEU A 84 1.50 -12.80 -7.21
N ALA A 85 2.46 -12.34 -7.99
CA ALA A 85 3.44 -13.22 -8.64
C ALA A 85 4.26 -14.08 -7.65
N SER A 86 4.36 -13.64 -6.39
CA SER A 86 4.98 -14.38 -5.30
C SER A 86 4.19 -15.60 -4.81
N GLY A 87 2.94 -15.74 -5.24
CA GLY A 87 1.99 -16.71 -4.68
C GLY A 87 1.21 -16.18 -3.47
N ALA A 88 1.60 -15.05 -2.90
CA ALA A 88 0.78 -14.35 -1.89
C ALA A 88 -0.53 -13.85 -2.50
N LYS A 89 -1.53 -13.62 -1.67
CA LYS A 89 -2.84 -13.13 -2.08
C LYS A 89 -3.21 -11.91 -1.26
N LEU A 90 -3.78 -10.92 -1.92
CA LEU A 90 -4.38 -9.75 -1.28
C LEU A 90 -5.86 -9.99 -1.09
N ASP A 91 -6.30 -10.20 0.13
CA ASP A 91 -7.71 -10.28 0.48
C ASP A 91 -8.29 -8.86 0.57
N MET A 92 -9.22 -8.53 -0.33
CA MET A 92 -9.82 -7.21 -0.42
C MET A 92 -11.28 -7.24 -0.01
N LEU A 93 -11.65 -6.47 1.00
CA LEU A 93 -13.01 -6.34 1.48
C LEU A 93 -13.66 -5.06 0.96
N PRO A 94 -14.94 -5.11 0.57
CA PRO A 94 -15.68 -3.95 0.05
C PRO A 94 -16.09 -3.01 1.18
N VAL A 95 -15.92 -1.71 0.95
CA VAL A 95 -16.48 -0.63 1.75
C VAL A 95 -17.44 0.15 0.84
N LYS A 96 -18.73 0.18 1.19
CA LYS A 96 -19.76 0.83 0.35
C LYS A 96 -19.59 2.36 0.28
N GLY A 97 -18.68 2.91 1.09
CA GLY A 97 -18.66 4.33 1.35
C GLY A 97 -19.84 4.76 2.22
N GLY A 98 -20.05 6.05 2.31
CA GLY A 98 -21.10 6.62 3.14
C GLY A 98 -20.65 7.89 3.83
N GLU A 99 -21.44 8.33 4.80
CA GLU A 99 -21.18 9.55 5.56
C GLU A 99 -20.79 9.21 6.99
N PHE A 100 -19.91 10.02 7.59
CA PHE A 100 -19.57 9.96 9.00
C PHE A 100 -19.07 11.31 9.50
N THR A 101 -19.21 11.53 10.80
CA THR A 101 -18.63 12.71 11.47
C THR A 101 -17.20 12.42 11.83
N TRP A 102 -16.27 13.13 11.20
CA TRP A 102 -14.82 12.99 11.39
C TRP A 102 -14.33 13.97 12.44
N ARG A 103 -14.04 13.46 13.64
CA ARG A 103 -13.63 14.27 14.80
C ARG A 103 -12.12 14.27 14.91
N GLY A 104 -11.53 15.47 15.10
CA GLY A 104 -10.12 15.66 15.34
C GLY A 104 -9.76 15.73 16.83
N GLU A 105 -8.50 16.09 17.08
CA GLU A 105 -7.98 16.27 18.45
C GLU A 105 -8.50 17.57 19.10
N LYS A 106 -8.82 18.59 18.29
CA LYS A 106 -9.39 19.84 18.77
C LYS A 106 -10.91 19.77 18.73
N GLU A 107 -11.55 20.42 19.70
CA GLU A 107 -13.02 20.43 19.82
C GLU A 107 -13.71 21.01 18.57
N ASP A 108 -13.08 21.95 17.88
CA ASP A 108 -13.59 22.59 16.66
C ASP A 108 -13.24 21.84 15.38
N ASP A 109 -12.37 20.82 15.42
CA ASP A 109 -12.00 19.99 14.26
C ASP A 109 -13.04 18.89 14.02
N ILE A 110 -14.21 19.32 13.59
CA ILE A 110 -15.34 18.43 13.26
C ILE A 110 -15.74 18.64 11.81
N LEU A 111 -15.72 17.57 11.01
CA LEU A 111 -16.09 17.55 9.60
C LEU A 111 -17.15 16.49 9.33
N GLU A 112 -18.14 16.82 8.50
CA GLU A 112 -19.02 15.85 7.87
C GLU A 112 -18.33 15.31 6.61
N VAL A 113 -17.97 14.05 6.61
CA VAL A 113 -17.25 13.41 5.51
C VAL A 113 -18.14 12.45 4.79
N SER A 114 -18.10 12.52 3.45
CA SER A 114 -18.69 11.50 2.59
C SER A 114 -17.58 10.79 1.79
N LEU A 115 -17.66 9.47 1.71
CA LEU A 115 -16.69 8.62 0.99
C LEU A 115 -17.36 7.86 -0.15
N SER A 116 -16.70 7.82 -1.29
CA SER A 116 -17.06 6.93 -2.40
C SER A 116 -16.75 5.48 -2.05
N PRO A 117 -17.37 4.49 -2.74
CA PRO A 117 -17.06 3.08 -2.53
C PRO A 117 -15.60 2.74 -2.87
N PHE A 118 -15.02 1.83 -2.09
CA PHE A 118 -13.65 1.31 -2.30
C PHE A 118 -13.51 -0.12 -1.75
N TRP A 119 -12.41 -0.76 -2.02
CA TRP A 119 -11.97 -1.97 -1.33
C TRP A 119 -10.72 -1.64 -0.50
N MET A 120 -10.58 -2.30 0.63
CA MET A 120 -9.41 -2.21 1.49
C MET A 120 -8.88 -3.61 1.79
N SER A 121 -7.57 -3.76 1.95
CA SER A 121 -6.99 -5.03 2.35
C SER A 121 -7.49 -5.43 3.73
N LYS A 122 -7.94 -6.70 3.84
CA LYS A 122 -8.54 -7.28 5.05
C LYS A 122 -7.58 -7.23 6.23
N HIS A 123 -6.30 -7.40 5.94
CA HIS A 123 -5.19 -7.42 6.87
C HIS A 123 -4.14 -6.37 6.47
N GLU A 124 -3.21 -6.09 7.35
CA GLU A 124 -1.94 -5.44 7.05
C GLU A 124 -1.20 -6.25 5.98
N ILE A 125 -0.38 -5.59 5.18
CA ILE A 125 0.42 -6.24 4.13
C ILE A 125 1.53 -7.05 4.79
N THR A 126 1.58 -8.36 4.52
CA THR A 126 2.58 -9.26 5.09
C THR A 126 3.90 -9.25 4.32
N TRP A 127 4.94 -9.81 4.92
CA TRP A 127 6.25 -9.94 4.28
C TRP A 127 6.19 -10.74 2.98
N GLU A 128 5.36 -11.77 2.89
CA GLU A 128 5.19 -12.59 1.68
C GLU A 128 4.64 -11.77 0.51
N ALA A 129 3.82 -10.75 0.82
CA ALA A 129 3.27 -9.84 -0.19
C ALA A 129 4.24 -8.70 -0.54
N TYR A 130 5.01 -8.19 0.44
CA TYR A 130 5.87 -7.01 0.27
C TYR A 130 7.29 -7.36 -0.21
N GLU A 131 7.87 -8.45 0.28
CA GLU A 131 9.27 -8.80 -0.01
C GLU A 131 9.59 -8.99 -1.49
N PRO A 132 8.71 -9.57 -2.32
CA PRO A 132 8.97 -9.65 -3.76
C PRO A 132 9.16 -8.28 -4.43
N PHE A 133 8.50 -7.24 -3.93
CA PHE A 133 8.76 -5.86 -4.34
C PHE A 133 10.15 -5.41 -3.87
N MET A 134 10.53 -5.74 -2.66
CA MET A 134 11.78 -5.31 -2.02
C MET A 134 13.02 -6.07 -2.55
N LEU A 135 12.89 -7.39 -2.72
CA LEU A 135 14.04 -8.27 -2.97
C LEU A 135 13.96 -9.03 -4.31
N SER A 136 12.89 -8.85 -5.11
CA SER A 136 12.75 -9.66 -6.32
C SER A 136 14.01 -9.54 -7.19
N PRO A 137 14.87 -10.57 -7.24
CA PRO A 137 15.94 -10.58 -8.21
C PRO A 137 15.27 -10.64 -9.58
N ILE A 138 15.66 -9.77 -10.50
CA ILE A 138 15.41 -10.03 -11.91
C ILE A 138 16.13 -11.37 -12.18
N PRO A 139 15.38 -12.45 -12.54
CA PRO A 139 16.03 -13.72 -12.84
C PRO A 139 17.08 -13.52 -13.91
N ARG A 140 18.31 -13.92 -13.61
CA ARG A 140 19.45 -13.71 -14.49
C ARG A 140 19.93 -15.03 -15.07
N GLN A 141 20.46 -14.97 -16.28
CA GLN A 141 21.24 -16.03 -16.88
C GLN A 141 22.58 -16.19 -16.13
N LYS A 142 23.30 -17.29 -16.39
CA LYS A 142 24.61 -17.53 -15.77
C LYS A 142 25.65 -16.43 -16.08
N ASP A 143 25.48 -15.73 -17.17
CA ASP A 143 26.31 -14.59 -17.60
C ASP A 143 25.91 -13.26 -16.94
N GLY A 144 24.93 -13.27 -16.03
CA GLY A 144 24.43 -12.10 -15.31
C GLY A 144 23.39 -11.28 -16.07
N GLN A 145 23.05 -11.63 -17.32
CA GLN A 145 22.01 -10.96 -18.10
C GLN A 145 20.60 -11.41 -17.67
N PRO A 146 19.57 -10.56 -17.77
CA PRO A 146 18.18 -10.97 -17.55
C PRO A 146 17.77 -12.11 -18.48
N LEU A 147 16.91 -13.04 -18.02
CA LEU A 147 16.33 -14.08 -18.84
C LEU A 147 15.49 -13.47 -19.99
N ASP A 148 15.56 -14.08 -21.20
CA ASP A 148 14.95 -13.51 -22.41
C ASP A 148 13.43 -13.26 -22.27
N PHE A 149 12.70 -14.15 -21.59
CA PHE A 149 11.27 -13.92 -21.33
C PHE A 149 11.04 -12.76 -20.36
N MET A 150 11.99 -12.52 -19.44
CA MET A 150 11.97 -11.36 -18.54
C MET A 150 12.35 -10.09 -19.28
N ARG A 151 13.27 -10.13 -20.24
CA ARG A 151 13.53 -8.99 -21.13
C ARG A 151 12.27 -8.54 -21.86
N ALA A 152 11.48 -9.46 -22.37
CA ALA A 152 10.21 -9.16 -23.02
C ALA A 152 9.19 -8.53 -22.03
N GLN A 153 9.19 -8.92 -20.75
CA GLN A 153 8.35 -8.32 -19.70
C GLN A 153 8.93 -7.03 -19.14
N ILE A 154 10.25 -6.94 -19.04
CA ILE A 154 11.02 -5.80 -18.56
C ILE A 154 10.93 -4.62 -19.55
N GLN A 155 10.94 -4.88 -20.84
CA GLN A 155 10.67 -3.88 -21.89
C GLN A 155 9.26 -3.27 -21.79
N ASN A 156 8.39 -3.82 -20.94
CA ASN A 156 7.02 -3.35 -20.67
C ASN A 156 6.92 -2.66 -19.28
N ASP A 157 7.63 -1.58 -19.07
CA ASP A 157 7.43 -0.56 -18.02
C ASP A 157 7.60 -0.97 -16.55
N ILE A 158 7.73 -2.26 -16.19
CA ILE A 158 7.91 -2.67 -14.78
C ILE A 158 9.29 -2.29 -14.23
N GLU A 159 10.31 -2.17 -15.08
CA GLU A 159 11.67 -1.76 -14.68
C GLU A 159 11.73 -0.30 -14.22
N PHE A 160 10.80 0.52 -14.68
CA PHE A 160 10.74 1.93 -14.31
C PHE A 160 10.07 2.16 -12.95
N ILE A 161 9.45 1.14 -12.34
CA ILE A 161 8.97 1.26 -10.96
C ILE A 161 10.19 1.20 -10.04
N ALA A 162 10.49 2.33 -9.42
CA ALA A 162 11.56 2.39 -8.42
C ALA A 162 11.27 1.40 -7.29
N ARG A 163 12.30 0.62 -6.92
CA ARG A 163 12.22 -0.41 -5.88
C ARG A 163 13.30 -0.21 -4.83
N PRO A 164 13.06 -0.68 -3.60
CA PRO A 164 14.06 -0.60 -2.55
C PRO A 164 15.36 -1.30 -2.95
N THR A 165 16.48 -0.69 -2.57
CA THR A 165 17.74 -1.41 -2.49
C THR A 165 17.66 -2.44 -1.36
N PRO A 166 18.37 -3.58 -1.44
CA PRO A 166 18.39 -4.53 -0.32
C PRO A 166 18.81 -3.83 0.98
N PRO A 167 18.08 -4.03 2.09
CA PRO A 167 18.42 -3.40 3.35
C PRO A 167 19.74 -3.97 3.88
N TYR A 168 20.56 -3.13 4.50
CA TYR A 168 21.85 -3.54 5.07
C TYR A 168 21.73 -4.25 6.42
N HIS A 169 20.54 -4.28 7.02
CA HIS A 169 20.22 -5.13 8.18
C HIS A 169 18.77 -5.64 8.08
N PRO A 170 18.42 -6.74 8.76
CA PRO A 170 17.06 -7.27 8.72
C PRO A 170 16.03 -6.26 9.25
N MET A 171 15.03 -5.87 8.42
CA MET A 171 13.96 -4.95 8.81
C MET A 171 12.91 -5.60 9.75
N THR A 172 13.15 -6.83 10.16
CA THR A 172 12.36 -7.51 11.21
C THR A 172 12.84 -7.18 12.63
N PHE A 173 14.00 -6.54 12.79
CA PHE A 173 14.61 -6.23 14.10
C PHE A 173 14.75 -7.46 15.01
N GLY A 174 15.05 -8.61 14.44
CA GLY A 174 15.16 -9.87 15.17
C GLY A 174 13.82 -10.54 15.53
N MET A 175 12.69 -9.95 15.15
CA MET A 175 11.36 -10.54 15.33
C MET A 175 11.05 -11.55 14.22
N LYS A 176 9.98 -12.33 14.41
CA LYS A 176 9.49 -13.29 13.41
C LYS A 176 9.05 -12.57 12.14
N ARG A 177 9.08 -13.31 11.02
CA ARG A 177 8.78 -12.79 9.70
C ARG A 177 7.59 -13.50 9.05
N ASP A 178 7.63 -14.83 9.00
CA ASP A 178 6.66 -15.64 8.25
C ASP A 178 5.23 -15.36 8.72
N GLY A 179 4.36 -14.96 7.79
CA GLY A 179 2.98 -14.58 8.04
C GLY A 179 2.78 -13.23 8.73
N HIS A 180 3.85 -12.53 9.13
CA HIS A 180 3.75 -11.28 9.87
C HIS A 180 3.70 -10.06 8.93
N PRO A 181 3.20 -8.88 9.40
CA PRO A 181 3.20 -7.65 8.63
C PRO A 181 4.62 -7.23 8.20
N ALA A 182 4.74 -6.69 7.00
CA ALA A 182 5.96 -6.02 6.57
C ALA A 182 6.16 -4.72 7.34
N LEU A 183 7.41 -4.43 7.71
CA LEU A 183 7.74 -3.33 8.62
C LEU A 183 8.76 -2.34 8.04
N SER A 184 8.76 -1.14 8.64
CA SER A 184 9.84 -0.16 8.52
C SER A 184 10.06 0.43 7.14
N MET A 185 9.08 0.33 6.24
CA MET A 185 9.10 1.05 4.98
C MET A 185 8.77 2.53 5.19
N THR A 186 9.37 3.40 4.37
CA THR A 186 8.94 4.79 4.28
C THR A 186 7.58 4.90 3.60
N GLN A 187 6.89 6.06 3.70
CA GLN A 187 5.68 6.30 2.92
C GLN A 187 5.96 6.26 1.41
N HIS A 188 7.12 6.75 0.98
CA HIS A 188 7.57 6.62 -0.41
C HIS A 188 7.62 5.15 -0.84
N ALA A 189 8.27 4.28 -0.06
CA ALA A 189 8.34 2.85 -0.36
C ALA A 189 6.95 2.19 -0.39
N ALA A 190 6.06 2.57 0.52
CA ALA A 190 4.68 2.09 0.55
C ALA A 190 3.87 2.52 -0.69
N ASN A 191 4.05 3.77 -1.14
CA ASN A 191 3.44 4.27 -2.37
C ASN A 191 3.98 3.55 -3.62
N LYS A 192 5.29 3.29 -3.69
CA LYS A 192 5.91 2.52 -4.80
C LYS A 192 5.50 1.04 -4.78
N TYR A 193 5.29 0.47 -3.61
CA TYR A 193 4.68 -0.84 -3.48
C TYR A 193 3.26 -0.87 -4.08
N CYS A 194 2.42 0.12 -3.77
CA CYS A 194 1.09 0.23 -4.36
C CYS A 194 1.13 0.37 -5.89
N GLN A 195 2.08 1.15 -6.42
CA GLN A 195 2.32 1.30 -7.85
C GLN A 195 2.70 -0.05 -8.49
N TRP A 196 3.62 -0.79 -7.86
CA TRP A 196 4.07 -2.11 -8.30
C TRP A 196 2.95 -3.16 -8.28
N VAL A 197 2.13 -3.21 -7.21
CA VAL A 197 0.96 -4.08 -7.13
C VAL A 197 -0.05 -3.72 -8.21
N SER A 198 -0.27 -2.42 -8.47
CA SER A 198 -1.18 -1.97 -9.52
C SER A 198 -0.76 -2.44 -10.90
N PHE A 199 0.54 -2.39 -11.18
CA PHE A 199 1.07 -2.92 -12.44
C PHE A 199 0.87 -4.44 -12.54
N GLN A 200 1.13 -5.19 -11.46
CA GLN A 200 1.03 -6.65 -11.48
C GLN A 200 -0.40 -7.14 -11.68
N THR A 201 -1.35 -6.57 -10.93
CA THR A 201 -2.72 -7.08 -10.86
C THR A 201 -3.64 -6.52 -11.94
N GLY A 202 -3.30 -5.37 -12.54
CA GLY A 202 -4.20 -4.63 -13.43
C GLY A 202 -5.36 -3.93 -12.68
N HIS A 203 -5.27 -3.83 -11.36
CA HIS A 203 -6.14 -2.99 -10.53
C HIS A 203 -5.33 -1.79 -10.00
N PHE A 204 -6.01 -0.66 -9.77
CA PHE A 204 -5.34 0.48 -9.16
C PHE A 204 -5.32 0.34 -7.63
N TYR A 205 -4.13 0.43 -7.04
CA TYR A 205 -3.93 0.42 -5.60
C TYR A 205 -3.17 1.67 -5.13
N ARG A 206 -3.49 2.12 -3.92
CA ARG A 206 -2.80 3.19 -3.19
C ARG A 206 -2.92 2.98 -1.68
N LEU A 207 -2.22 3.78 -0.91
CA LEU A 207 -2.49 3.89 0.52
C LEU A 207 -3.91 4.45 0.75
N PRO A 208 -4.57 4.12 1.86
CA PRO A 208 -5.81 4.78 2.26
C PRO A 208 -5.57 6.26 2.55
N THR A 209 -6.58 7.11 2.34
CA THR A 209 -6.59 8.40 3.03
C THR A 209 -6.88 8.18 4.52
N GLU A 210 -6.54 9.16 5.35
CA GLU A 210 -6.83 9.12 6.79
C GLU A 210 -8.33 8.88 7.04
N ALA A 211 -9.18 9.54 6.28
CA ALA A 211 -10.64 9.39 6.39
C ALA A 211 -11.14 8.01 5.97
N GLU A 212 -10.62 7.43 4.88
CA GLU A 212 -10.96 6.07 4.46
C GLU A 212 -10.55 5.03 5.49
N TRP A 213 -9.35 5.20 6.05
CA TRP A 213 -8.84 4.31 7.07
C TRP A 213 -9.72 4.35 8.33
N GLU A 214 -10.04 5.55 8.82
CA GLU A 214 -10.86 5.72 10.04
C GLU A 214 -12.29 5.23 9.83
N PHE A 215 -12.90 5.51 8.68
CA PHE A 215 -14.22 5.00 8.32
C PHE A 215 -14.27 3.46 8.35
N ALA A 216 -13.28 2.82 7.75
CA ALA A 216 -13.18 1.36 7.74
C ALA A 216 -12.89 0.79 9.15
N CYS A 217 -12.06 1.46 9.95
CA CYS A 217 -11.77 1.10 11.33
C CYS A 217 -13.02 1.15 12.20
N ARG A 218 -13.75 2.23 12.16
CA ARG A 218 -15.01 2.42 12.92
C ARG A 218 -16.07 1.40 12.55
N ALA A 219 -16.16 1.03 11.28
CA ALA A 219 -17.13 0.06 10.79
C ALA A 219 -18.59 0.36 11.23
N GLY A 220 -18.97 1.65 11.27
CA GLY A 220 -20.28 2.14 11.71
C GLY A 220 -20.36 2.44 13.21
N SER A 221 -19.29 2.28 13.98
CA SER A 221 -19.25 2.66 15.39
C SER A 221 -18.94 4.16 15.56
N ASP A 222 -19.67 4.83 16.43
CA ASP A 222 -19.42 6.22 16.83
C ASP A 222 -18.48 6.32 18.05
N THR A 223 -18.02 5.18 18.58
CA THR A 223 -17.16 5.10 19.75
C THR A 223 -15.68 5.12 19.38
N ASP A 224 -14.79 5.20 20.36
CA ASP A 224 -13.33 5.23 20.16
C ASP A 224 -12.79 3.94 19.52
N TYR A 225 -13.52 2.81 19.71
CA TYR A 225 -13.11 1.51 19.19
C TYR A 225 -14.27 0.87 18.42
N SER A 226 -13.93 0.01 17.47
CA SER A 226 -14.91 -0.71 16.66
C SER A 226 -15.78 -1.70 17.46
N TRP A 227 -15.37 -2.06 18.68
CA TRP A 227 -16.11 -2.94 19.60
C TRP A 227 -16.90 -2.17 20.68
N GLY A 228 -16.91 -0.83 20.66
CA GLY A 228 -17.57 0.01 21.64
C GLY A 228 -16.59 0.65 22.64
N THR A 229 -17.05 0.95 23.85
CA THR A 229 -16.25 1.65 24.90
C THR A 229 -15.70 0.72 25.97
N ASP A 230 -16.01 -0.56 25.93
CA ASP A 230 -15.61 -1.53 26.96
C ASP A 230 -14.12 -1.90 26.83
N ALA A 231 -13.30 -1.32 27.68
CA ALA A 231 -11.85 -1.57 27.70
C ALA A 231 -11.49 -3.05 28.00
N GLN A 232 -12.37 -3.81 28.68
CA GLN A 232 -12.11 -5.22 29.01
C GLN A 232 -12.13 -6.10 27.76
N LYS A 233 -12.81 -5.67 26.70
CA LYS A 233 -12.86 -6.38 25.43
C LYS A 233 -11.65 -6.13 24.51
N ALA A 234 -10.83 -5.13 24.82
CA ALA A 234 -9.74 -4.71 23.95
C ALA A 234 -8.80 -5.87 23.57
N GLY A 235 -8.49 -6.75 24.51
CA GLY A 235 -7.66 -7.93 24.28
C GLY A 235 -8.21 -8.95 23.27
N ASP A 236 -9.54 -8.92 23.01
CA ASP A 236 -10.16 -9.75 21.99
C ASP A 236 -9.95 -9.22 20.55
N TYR A 237 -9.77 -7.92 20.41
CA TYR A 237 -9.73 -7.22 19.13
C TYR A 237 -8.38 -6.66 18.75
N ALA A 238 -7.48 -6.44 19.72
CA ALA A 238 -6.27 -5.68 19.53
C ALA A 238 -5.03 -6.33 20.16
N TRP A 239 -3.88 -6.09 19.53
CA TRP A 239 -2.55 -6.32 20.08
C TRP A 239 -1.98 -4.96 20.49
N PHE A 240 -1.86 -4.70 21.80
CA PHE A 240 -1.46 -3.40 22.36
C PHE A 240 -0.85 -3.53 23.75
N GLY A 241 -0.36 -2.44 24.34
CA GLY A 241 -0.01 -2.33 25.76
C GLY A 241 1.33 -2.93 26.16
N GLY A 242 2.10 -3.52 25.26
CA GLY A 242 3.44 -4.07 25.53
C GLY A 242 3.51 -5.21 26.56
N GLY A 243 2.39 -5.56 27.22
CA GLY A 243 2.38 -6.51 28.33
C GLY A 243 2.24 -7.98 27.95
N ALA A 244 1.41 -8.26 26.96
CA ALA A 244 1.13 -9.63 26.49
C ALA A 244 1.92 -10.03 25.26
N SER A 245 2.47 -9.07 24.54
CA SER A 245 3.29 -9.29 23.36
C SER A 245 4.50 -8.36 23.37
N THR A 246 5.69 -8.95 23.29
CA THR A 246 6.94 -8.19 23.14
C THR A 246 7.26 -7.87 21.68
N HIS A 247 6.35 -8.20 20.77
CA HIS A 247 6.51 -8.10 19.33
C HIS A 247 5.15 -8.09 18.64
N TYR A 248 5.13 -7.69 17.36
CA TYR A 248 3.96 -7.78 16.50
C TYR A 248 3.55 -9.23 16.22
N ASN A 249 2.33 -9.42 15.74
CA ASN A 249 1.73 -10.74 15.59
C ASN A 249 1.26 -10.98 14.14
N VAL A 250 1.03 -12.24 13.79
CA VAL A 250 0.40 -12.61 12.52
C VAL A 250 -0.99 -11.97 12.47
N PRO A 251 -1.34 -11.26 11.39
CA PRO A 251 -2.64 -10.62 11.26
C PRO A 251 -3.80 -11.61 11.29
N GLY A 252 -4.96 -11.15 11.75
CA GLY A 252 -6.18 -11.95 11.74
C GLY A 252 -6.34 -12.93 12.89
N GLN A 253 -5.51 -12.85 13.93
CA GLN A 253 -5.62 -13.70 15.12
C GLN A 253 -6.60 -13.16 16.18
N LYS A 254 -6.98 -11.91 16.08
CA LYS A 254 -7.99 -11.27 16.92
C LYS A 254 -9.34 -11.23 16.22
N LYS A 255 -10.38 -10.74 16.90
CA LYS A 255 -11.69 -10.55 16.29
C LYS A 255 -11.66 -9.41 15.29
N PRO A 256 -12.33 -9.54 14.12
CA PRO A 256 -12.48 -8.44 13.18
C PRO A 256 -13.52 -7.42 13.68
N ASN A 257 -13.51 -6.23 13.07
CA ASN A 257 -14.61 -5.28 13.21
C ASN A 257 -15.86 -5.72 12.39
N ALA A 258 -16.94 -4.94 12.47
CA ALA A 258 -18.23 -5.28 11.82
C ALA A 258 -18.15 -5.37 10.28
N LEU A 259 -17.15 -4.76 9.63
CA LEU A 259 -16.89 -4.89 8.18
C LEU A 259 -15.95 -6.05 7.83
N GLY A 260 -15.40 -6.76 8.83
CA GLY A 260 -14.51 -7.90 8.63
C GLY A 260 -13.03 -7.55 8.56
N PHE A 261 -12.64 -6.31 8.86
CA PHE A 261 -11.23 -5.89 8.94
C PHE A 261 -10.61 -6.31 10.27
N TYR A 262 -9.41 -6.85 10.19
CA TYR A 262 -8.59 -7.26 11.34
C TYR A 262 -7.52 -6.25 11.64
N ASP A 263 -7.09 -6.23 12.91
CA ASP A 263 -5.93 -5.50 13.40
C ASP A 263 -5.97 -3.98 13.08
N MET A 264 -7.20 -3.41 13.03
CA MET A 264 -7.42 -1.98 12.85
C MET A 264 -7.07 -1.18 14.13
N HIS A 265 -6.82 -1.86 15.23
CA HIS A 265 -6.43 -1.32 16.53
C HIS A 265 -5.21 -2.08 17.04
N GLY A 266 -4.03 -1.46 17.02
CA GLY A 266 -2.78 -2.08 17.46
C GLY A 266 -2.09 -2.90 16.37
N ASN A 267 -1.35 -3.90 16.76
CA ASN A 267 -0.44 -4.71 15.96
C ASN A 267 0.66 -3.86 15.30
N VAL A 268 0.46 -3.31 14.10
CA VAL A 268 1.40 -2.36 13.51
C VAL A 268 0.72 -1.06 13.11
N LEU A 269 1.43 0.04 13.24
CA LEU A 269 1.02 1.37 12.79
C LEU A 269 0.98 1.40 11.27
N GLU A 270 0.00 2.04 10.67
CA GLU A 270 -0.25 1.96 9.22
C GLU A 270 -0.15 3.33 8.55
N TRP A 271 0.58 3.39 7.43
CA TRP A 271 0.65 4.57 6.60
C TRP A 271 -0.69 4.98 6.01
N THR A 272 -0.98 6.28 6.00
CA THR A 272 -1.99 6.90 5.14
C THR A 272 -1.34 7.82 4.12
N LEU A 273 -2.13 8.33 3.16
CA LEU A 273 -1.66 9.30 2.15
C LEU A 273 -1.46 10.70 2.71
N ASP A 274 -2.10 10.99 3.85
CA ASP A 274 -2.30 12.36 4.29
C ASP A 274 -1.07 12.94 4.96
N GLN A 275 -0.79 14.21 4.65
CA GLN A 275 0.06 15.03 5.48
C GLN A 275 -0.68 15.39 6.76
N TYR A 276 0.02 15.38 7.89
CA TYR A 276 -0.57 15.79 9.15
C TYR A 276 -0.80 17.30 9.18
N VAL A 277 -2.04 17.69 9.47
CA VAL A 277 -2.44 19.05 9.82
C VAL A 277 -3.13 19.04 11.17
N PRO A 278 -2.87 20.00 12.08
CA PRO A 278 -3.43 20.00 13.44
C PRO A 278 -4.94 20.20 13.49
N ASN A 279 -5.51 20.86 12.47
CA ASN A 279 -6.95 21.10 12.35
C ASN A 279 -7.36 20.91 10.88
N ARG A 280 -8.09 19.84 10.60
CA ARG A 280 -8.54 19.48 9.25
C ARG A 280 -9.65 20.40 8.76
N LYS A 281 -10.54 20.82 9.67
CA LYS A 281 -11.61 21.78 9.34
C LYS A 281 -11.04 23.11 8.86
N GLU A 282 -10.03 23.63 9.54
CA GLU A 282 -9.31 24.83 9.11
C GLU A 282 -8.62 24.62 7.75
N TYR A 283 -7.97 23.46 7.56
CA TYR A 283 -7.30 23.13 6.29
C TYR A 283 -8.27 23.09 5.11
N PHE A 284 -9.41 22.41 5.24
CA PHE A 284 -10.39 22.29 4.17
C PHE A 284 -11.27 23.55 4.02
N GLY A 285 -11.37 24.38 5.05
CA GLY A 285 -12.19 25.60 5.05
C GLY A 285 -13.69 25.34 4.83
N LYS A 286 -14.18 24.14 5.19
CA LYS A 286 -15.55 23.67 4.95
C LYS A 286 -16.01 22.76 6.08
N ASP A 287 -17.32 22.70 6.29
CA ASP A 287 -17.95 21.78 7.25
C ASP A 287 -18.19 20.39 6.65
N LYS A 288 -18.36 20.32 5.30
CA LYS A 288 -18.64 19.07 4.58
C LYS A 288 -17.60 18.86 3.48
N VAL A 289 -17.01 17.66 3.43
CA VAL A 289 -15.99 17.29 2.46
C VAL A 289 -16.28 15.91 1.87
N HIS A 290 -15.97 15.76 0.57
CA HIS A 290 -16.12 14.50 -0.14
C HIS A 290 -14.74 13.94 -0.50
N ASN A 291 -14.48 12.66 -0.13
CA ASN A 291 -13.20 11.99 -0.34
C ASN A 291 -12.01 12.87 0.08
N PRO A 292 -11.97 13.35 1.34
CA PRO A 292 -10.90 14.26 1.76
C PRO A 292 -9.53 13.59 1.71
N TRP A 293 -8.56 14.39 1.30
CA TRP A 293 -7.14 14.03 1.29
C TRP A 293 -6.31 15.28 1.54
N VAL A 294 -5.53 15.29 2.59
CA VAL A 294 -4.54 16.35 2.84
C VAL A 294 -3.29 16.02 2.05
N LYS A 295 -3.21 16.56 0.83
CA LYS A 295 -2.09 16.30 -0.07
C LYS A 295 -0.78 16.74 0.55
N ALA A 296 0.19 15.84 0.58
CA ALA A 296 1.50 16.13 1.15
C ALA A 296 2.29 17.13 0.29
N THR A 297 2.90 18.10 0.97
CA THR A 297 3.77 19.15 0.40
C THR A 297 5.15 19.15 1.06
N LYS A 298 5.35 18.35 2.10
CA LYS A 298 6.57 18.26 2.90
C LYS A 298 6.87 16.80 3.22
N PRO A 299 8.13 16.42 3.40
CA PRO A 299 8.49 15.06 3.77
C PRO A 299 7.94 14.64 5.16
N TYR A 300 7.74 15.57 6.06
CA TYR A 300 7.21 15.35 7.41
C TYR A 300 6.30 16.50 7.86
N PRO A 301 5.35 16.26 8.80
CA PRO A 301 4.87 14.96 9.22
C PRO A 301 3.79 14.39 8.28
N HIS A 302 3.75 13.07 8.12
CA HIS A 302 2.62 12.35 7.53
C HIS A 302 1.80 11.67 8.62
N VAL A 303 0.52 11.39 8.33
CA VAL A 303 -0.37 10.70 9.25
C VAL A 303 -0.17 9.20 9.15
N THR A 304 -0.08 8.55 10.32
CA THR A 304 -0.20 7.11 10.47
C THR A 304 -1.30 6.77 11.46
N LYS A 305 -1.96 5.63 11.30
CA LYS A 305 -3.18 5.24 12.04
C LYS A 305 -3.05 3.85 12.67
N GLY A 306 -3.96 3.55 13.60
CA GLY A 306 -4.12 2.22 14.19
C GLY A 306 -3.35 2.02 15.49
N GLY A 307 -2.23 2.70 15.67
CA GLY A 307 -1.30 2.42 16.75
C GLY A 307 -0.59 1.08 16.57
N HIS A 308 0.22 0.67 17.54
CA HIS A 308 0.99 -0.56 17.46
C HIS A 308 1.06 -1.31 18.79
N TRP A 309 1.59 -2.52 18.76
CA TRP A 309 1.61 -3.49 19.86
C TRP A 309 2.20 -2.99 21.19
N GLN A 310 3.02 -1.93 21.20
CA GLN A 310 3.60 -1.35 22.43
C GLN A 310 2.77 -0.21 23.02
N GLN A 311 1.82 0.35 22.26
CA GLN A 311 1.10 1.56 22.63
C GLN A 311 -0.08 1.27 23.56
N SER A 312 -0.48 2.31 24.29
CA SER A 312 -1.62 2.27 25.22
C SER A 312 -2.95 2.13 24.47
N LEU A 313 -4.01 1.81 25.21
CA LEU A 313 -5.35 1.70 24.66
C LEU A 313 -5.80 3.00 23.96
N GLN A 314 -5.52 4.17 24.54
CA GLN A 314 -5.88 5.46 23.95
C GLN A 314 -5.19 5.70 22.61
N GLU A 315 -3.93 5.30 22.48
CA GLU A 315 -3.14 5.50 21.26
C GLU A 315 -3.56 4.59 20.09
N ILE A 316 -4.32 3.52 20.35
CA ILE A 316 -4.86 2.64 19.32
C ILE A 316 -6.34 2.93 19.00
N SER A 317 -6.92 4.03 19.47
CA SER A 317 -8.30 4.41 19.15
C SER A 317 -8.47 4.75 17.67
N ALA A 318 -9.69 4.64 17.13
CA ALA A 318 -9.97 4.94 15.73
C ALA A 318 -9.61 6.38 15.35
N ALA A 319 -9.80 7.34 16.28
CA ALA A 319 -9.47 8.75 16.07
C ALA A 319 -7.97 9.06 16.28
N ALA A 320 -7.20 8.19 16.94
CA ALA A 320 -5.79 8.45 17.23
C ALA A 320 -4.99 8.68 15.94
N ARG A 321 -4.13 9.69 15.99
CA ARG A 321 -3.29 10.15 14.87
C ARG A 321 -1.84 10.16 15.31
N HIS A 322 -0.98 9.50 14.58
CA HIS A 322 0.45 9.51 14.85
C HIS A 322 1.19 10.22 13.72
N GLN A 323 2.23 10.97 14.09
CA GLN A 323 2.98 11.80 13.16
C GLN A 323 4.32 11.15 12.82
N SER A 324 4.62 11.02 11.54
CA SER A 324 5.97 10.66 11.12
C SER A 324 6.97 11.77 11.42
N THR A 325 8.22 11.39 11.72
CA THR A 325 9.27 12.33 12.04
C THR A 325 10.62 11.91 11.42
N PRO A 326 11.56 12.84 11.18
CA PRO A 326 12.92 12.52 10.73
C PRO A 326 13.68 11.58 11.68
N ILE A 327 13.28 11.54 12.98
CA ILE A 327 13.89 10.67 13.98
C ILE A 327 13.74 9.19 13.64
N TRP A 328 12.72 8.82 12.86
CA TRP A 328 12.48 7.44 12.42
C TRP A 328 13.61 6.87 11.55
N LYS A 329 14.50 7.74 11.04
CA LYS A 329 15.71 7.39 10.26
C LYS A 329 17.02 7.65 11.00
N VAL A 330 16.99 7.95 12.31
CA VAL A 330 18.18 8.42 13.02
C VAL A 330 19.32 7.39 13.03
N ALA A 331 18.99 6.10 13.05
CA ALA A 331 19.98 5.01 13.04
C ALA A 331 20.48 4.63 11.63
N ASP A 332 20.02 5.33 10.56
CA ASP A 332 20.54 5.07 9.21
C ASP A 332 21.99 5.58 9.08
N PRO A 333 22.96 4.69 8.81
CA PRO A 333 24.34 5.08 8.65
C PRO A 333 24.66 5.72 7.30
N GLN A 334 23.74 5.61 6.34
CA GLN A 334 23.94 6.14 4.98
C GLN A 334 23.82 7.68 4.95
N ARG A 335 24.53 8.28 4.00
CA ARG A 335 24.40 9.69 3.65
C ARG A 335 24.41 9.81 2.12
N PRO A 336 23.31 10.29 1.49
CA PRO A 336 22.02 10.63 2.11
C PRO A 336 21.33 9.41 2.73
N ARG A 337 20.40 9.64 3.67
CA ARG A 337 19.63 8.57 4.31
C ARG A 337 18.70 7.89 3.31
N SER A 338 18.43 6.60 3.54
CA SER A 338 17.58 5.81 2.66
C SER A 338 16.20 6.41 2.43
N LEU A 339 15.77 6.47 1.17
CA LEU A 339 14.38 6.80 0.80
C LEU A 339 13.40 5.65 1.08
N TRP A 340 13.91 4.45 1.37
CA TRP A 340 13.13 3.22 1.41
C TRP A 340 12.79 2.75 2.82
N TYR A 341 13.65 3.06 3.80
CA TYR A 341 13.55 2.46 5.13
C TYR A 341 13.56 3.50 6.24
N HIS A 342 12.73 3.22 7.26
CA HIS A 342 12.82 3.83 8.58
C HIS A 342 13.55 2.88 9.52
N THR A 343 14.75 3.22 9.94
CA THR A 343 15.67 2.33 10.65
C THR A 343 15.38 2.15 12.13
N THR A 344 14.39 2.85 12.66
CA THR A 344 14.03 2.84 14.10
C THR A 344 12.54 2.60 14.34
N THR A 345 11.81 2.04 13.35
CA THR A 345 10.35 1.85 13.44
C THR A 345 9.94 0.38 13.29
N PRO A 346 10.30 -0.50 14.25
CA PRO A 346 9.97 -1.92 14.18
C PRO A 346 8.47 -2.22 14.26
N TRP A 347 7.64 -1.22 14.20
CA TRP A 347 6.20 -1.25 14.40
C TRP A 347 5.41 -0.54 13.29
N LEU A 348 6.06 -0.10 12.20
CA LEU A 348 5.45 0.68 11.12
C LEU A 348 5.23 -0.19 9.89
N GLY A 349 3.99 -0.36 9.50
CA GLY A 349 3.55 -1.15 8.36
C GLY A 349 2.61 -0.38 7.42
N LEU A 350 1.81 -1.11 6.67
CA LEU A 350 0.86 -0.53 5.72
C LEU A 350 -0.35 -1.43 5.48
N ARG A 351 -1.43 -0.80 5.04
CA ARG A 351 -2.62 -1.38 4.44
C ARG A 351 -2.90 -0.65 3.13
N ILE A 352 -3.55 -1.30 2.16
CA ILE A 352 -3.80 -0.70 0.84
C ILE A 352 -5.28 -0.65 0.50
N VAL A 353 -5.65 0.30 -0.36
CA VAL A 353 -7.01 0.47 -0.87
C VAL A 353 -7.04 0.46 -2.39
N ARG A 354 -8.20 0.07 -2.92
CA ARG A 354 -8.57 0.15 -4.32
C ARG A 354 -9.87 0.95 -4.45
N PRO A 355 -9.87 2.18 -4.95
CA PRO A 355 -11.10 2.91 -5.24
C PRO A 355 -11.99 2.18 -6.26
N ALA A 356 -13.31 2.26 -6.11
CA ALA A 356 -14.24 1.66 -7.08
C ALA A 356 -14.17 2.37 -8.44
N LYS A 357 -13.91 3.69 -8.44
CA LYS A 357 -13.67 4.47 -9.64
C LYS A 357 -12.17 4.48 -9.93
N ILE A 358 -11.79 4.14 -11.15
CA ILE A 358 -10.40 4.27 -11.61
C ILE A 358 -10.05 5.76 -11.65
N PRO A 359 -8.97 6.19 -10.98
CA PRO A 359 -8.51 7.58 -11.01
C PRO A 359 -7.98 7.98 -12.39
N THR A 360 -7.89 9.28 -12.67
CA THR A 360 -7.16 9.80 -13.83
C THR A 360 -5.66 9.53 -13.70
N VAL A 361 -4.92 9.72 -14.81
CA VAL A 361 -3.46 9.56 -14.81
C VAL A 361 -2.80 10.52 -13.82
N GLU A 362 -3.26 11.77 -13.78
CA GLU A 362 -2.76 12.82 -12.88
C GLU A 362 -3.04 12.47 -11.41
N GLU A 363 -4.24 11.98 -11.11
CA GLU A 363 -4.57 11.51 -9.76
C GLU A 363 -3.68 10.32 -9.37
N MET A 364 -3.47 9.33 -10.26
CA MET A 364 -2.56 8.19 -10.01
C MET A 364 -1.14 8.65 -9.76
N TYR A 365 -0.64 9.58 -10.58
CA TYR A 365 0.68 10.18 -10.40
C TYR A 365 0.82 10.76 -8.99
N HIS A 366 -0.15 11.58 -8.56
CA HIS A 366 -0.11 12.21 -7.24
C HIS A 366 -0.20 11.22 -6.10
N TYR A 367 -1.03 10.18 -6.19
CA TYR A 367 -1.12 9.14 -5.16
C TYR A 367 0.19 8.38 -4.96
N TRP A 368 0.97 8.16 -6.02
CA TRP A 368 2.21 7.39 -5.94
C TRP A 368 3.48 8.23 -5.72
N ASN A 369 3.39 9.56 -5.90
CA ASN A 369 4.56 10.45 -5.88
C ASN A 369 4.41 11.65 -4.93
N SER A 370 3.35 11.67 -4.09
CA SER A 370 3.22 12.68 -3.05
C SER A 370 4.07 12.33 -1.83
N GLY A 371 4.65 13.35 -1.18
CA GLY A 371 5.35 13.18 0.07
C GLY A 371 6.68 12.42 -0.04
N VAL A 372 7.35 12.51 -1.19
CA VAL A 372 8.72 12.01 -1.33
C VAL A 372 9.60 12.71 -0.30
N GLU A 373 10.24 11.92 0.56
CA GLU A 373 11.19 12.43 1.52
C GLU A 373 12.40 12.95 0.77
N ALA A 374 12.63 14.27 0.85
CA ALA A 374 13.85 14.86 0.31
C ALA A 374 15.06 14.32 1.08
N ASP A 375 16.15 14.10 0.37
CA ASP A 375 17.46 13.84 0.98
C ASP A 375 17.88 15.08 1.80
N GLU A 376 18.06 14.92 3.10
CA GLU A 376 18.74 15.89 3.97
C GLU A 376 20.23 15.54 4.07
#